data_acc99343936bbba7130490dc8efc4edd
#
_entry.id   acc99343936bbba7130490dc8efc4edd
#
_cell.length_a   1.000
_cell.length_b   1.000
_cell.length_c   1.000
_cell.angle_alpha   90.00
_cell.angle_beta   90.00
_cell.angle_gamma   90.00
#
_symmetry.space_group_name_H-M   'P 1'
#
loop_
_entity.id
_entity.type
_entity.pdbx_description
1 polymer ?
#
loop_
_entity_poly.entity_id
_entity_poly.type
_entity_poly.pdbx_seq_one_letter_code
_entity_poly.pdbx_strand_id
1 'polypeptide(L)'
;REPMIRIRSAGARRLLEVGGRYARLSDFRNRVNEYRLEGAAGRPAGEAAEKFNIIGMVCTGSMLRIFPYTDPSDSLLRWASQVVDLPRELPHGQALFIGRAMNYVSELVVKRDWAGVAGVLRKIRNYQQKEGGAHMPSGLRFRAEKLYNRLDWSLPLAAAFILIGIGGFLDACRRMVRGRAFGAKTRGWLLAGVAAGGLYLTLMLALRGYVSGHWPVSNGYETMRFMAWCTLLLTLLFARRFLFLLPFGYLIAGLSLMVSMMGESNPQITQLMPVLD
;
A
#
# COMPACT_ATOMS: atom_id res chain seq x y z
N ARG A 1 16.75 19.70 19.29
CA ARG A 1 16.20 20.79 18.45
C ARG A 1 14.82 20.35 17.96
N GLU A 2 13.84 21.20 18.15
CA GLU A 2 12.46 20.93 17.72
C GLU A 2 12.38 20.85 16.18
N PRO A 3 11.65 19.89 15.60
CA PRO A 3 11.57 19.72 14.15
C PRO A 3 10.84 20.91 13.49
N MET A 4 11.39 21.39 12.39
CA MET A 4 10.79 22.42 11.54
C MET A 4 10.01 21.78 10.40
N ILE A 5 8.76 22.18 10.21
CA ILE A 5 7.89 21.68 9.15
C ILE A 5 7.84 22.67 8.01
N ARG A 6 7.99 22.15 6.77
CA ARG A 6 7.83 22.96 5.55
C ARG A 6 6.38 23.02 5.12
N ILE A 7 5.79 24.23 5.15
CA ILE A 7 4.41 24.46 4.74
C ILE A 7 4.39 24.83 3.25
N ARG A 8 3.81 23.94 2.42
CA ARG A 8 3.75 24.13 0.97
C ARG A 8 2.52 24.91 0.51
N SER A 9 1.38 24.74 1.19
CA SER A 9 0.11 25.36 0.82
C SER A 9 0.04 26.82 1.24
N ALA A 10 -0.37 27.70 0.31
CA ALA A 10 -0.63 29.11 0.61
C ALA A 10 -1.80 29.31 1.59
N GLY A 11 -2.84 28.45 1.49
CA GLY A 11 -3.97 28.44 2.41
C GLY A 11 -3.57 28.07 3.84
N ALA A 12 -2.74 27.04 4.00
CA ALA A 12 -2.22 26.65 5.31
C ALA A 12 -1.32 27.73 5.93
N ARG A 13 -0.58 28.49 5.14
CA ARG A 13 0.21 29.63 5.64
C ARG A 13 -0.65 30.79 6.16
N ARG A 14 -1.75 31.09 5.47
CA ARG A 14 -2.73 32.11 5.94
C ARG A 14 -3.43 31.68 7.22
N LEU A 15 -3.88 30.41 7.26
CA LEU A 15 -4.52 29.82 8.44
C LEU A 15 -3.62 29.83 9.68
N LEU A 16 -2.31 29.63 9.48
CA LEU A 16 -1.33 29.55 10.56
C LEU A 16 -0.67 30.90 10.85
N GLU A 17 -1.04 31.97 10.14
CA GLU A 17 -0.42 33.31 10.22
C GLU A 17 1.13 33.27 10.16
N VAL A 18 1.69 32.26 9.47
CA VAL A 18 3.13 32.08 9.37
C VAL A 18 3.65 32.84 8.16
N GLY A 19 4.47 33.85 8.40
CA GLY A 19 5.08 34.66 7.34
C GLY A 19 6.14 33.93 6.50
N GLY A 20 6.56 32.73 6.92
CA GLY A 20 7.61 31.94 6.29
C GLY A 20 7.15 30.60 5.70
N ARG A 21 8.08 29.89 5.03
CA ARG A 21 7.83 28.53 4.51
C ARG A 21 8.01 27.43 5.56
N TYR A 22 8.46 27.77 6.75
CA TYR A 22 8.76 26.85 7.84
C TYR A 22 8.12 27.32 9.12
N ALA A 23 7.54 26.40 9.88
CA ALA A 23 7.01 26.64 11.22
C ALA A 23 7.54 25.56 12.17
N ARG A 24 7.62 25.89 13.47
CA ARG A 24 7.89 24.87 14.50
C ARG A 24 6.70 23.95 14.64
N LEU A 25 6.95 22.70 14.97
CA LEU A 25 5.88 21.71 15.14
C LEU A 25 4.92 22.12 16.27
N SER A 26 5.43 22.71 17.34
CA SER A 26 4.65 23.23 18.47
C SER A 26 3.73 24.38 18.05
N ASP A 27 4.23 25.35 17.27
CA ASP A 27 3.43 26.48 16.83
C ASP A 27 2.31 26.03 15.91
N PHE A 28 2.60 25.10 15.01
CA PHE A 28 1.61 24.48 14.16
C PHE A 28 0.53 23.75 14.96
N ARG A 29 0.94 22.99 15.99
CA ARG A 29 0.04 22.27 16.91
C ARG A 29 -0.88 23.22 17.67
N ASN A 30 -0.34 24.27 18.23
CA ASN A 30 -1.11 25.22 19.03
C ASN A 30 -2.18 25.90 18.19
N ARG A 31 -1.82 26.36 16.98
CA ARG A 31 -2.78 27.00 16.06
C ARG A 31 -3.88 26.04 15.57
N VAL A 32 -3.54 24.79 15.27
CA VAL A 32 -4.55 23.78 14.89
C VAL A 32 -5.50 23.49 16.03
N ASN A 33 -5.02 23.46 17.28
CA ASN A 33 -5.86 23.27 18.44
C ASN A 33 -6.76 24.50 18.72
N GLU A 34 -6.25 25.72 18.57
CA GLU A 34 -7.04 26.94 18.65
C GLU A 34 -8.19 26.94 17.62
N TYR A 35 -7.90 26.65 16.36
CA TYR A 35 -8.91 26.52 15.30
C TYR A 35 -9.98 25.47 15.59
N ARG A 36 -9.58 24.35 16.22
CA ARG A 36 -10.50 23.29 16.60
C ARG A 36 -11.42 23.71 17.76
N LEU A 37 -10.92 24.53 18.67
CA LEU A 37 -11.70 25.05 19.82
C LEU A 37 -12.63 26.19 19.39
N GLU A 38 -12.23 27.01 18.41
CA GLU A 38 -13.03 28.13 17.91
C GLU A 38 -14.22 27.72 17.03
N GLY A 39 -14.43 26.41 16.81
CA GLY A 39 -15.59 25.91 16.06
C GLY A 39 -15.57 26.23 14.56
N ALA A 40 -14.52 26.84 14.06
CA ALA A 40 -14.32 27.09 12.63
C ALA A 40 -13.95 25.77 11.86
N ALA A 41 -14.65 24.68 12.17
CA ALA A 41 -14.46 23.34 11.63
C ALA A 41 -15.01 23.21 10.22
N GLY A 42 -14.45 23.97 9.27
CA GLY A 42 -14.57 23.66 7.85
C GLY A 42 -13.64 22.50 7.48
N ARG A 43 -13.95 21.76 6.38
CA ARG A 43 -13.10 20.70 5.79
C ARG A 43 -11.58 20.98 5.82
N PRO A 44 -11.10 22.22 5.51
CA PRO A 44 -9.66 22.51 5.54
C PRO A 44 -9.00 22.40 6.91
N ALA A 45 -9.70 22.71 7.99
CA ALA A 45 -9.18 22.62 9.36
C ALA A 45 -9.10 21.16 9.82
N GLY A 46 -10.08 20.32 9.44
CA GLY A 46 -10.07 18.88 9.68
C GLY A 46 -8.88 18.19 9.00
N GLU A 47 -8.66 18.48 7.72
CA GLU A 47 -7.52 17.93 6.97
C GLU A 47 -6.16 18.38 7.54
N ALA A 48 -6.05 19.63 8.00
CA ALA A 48 -4.84 20.14 8.62
C ALA A 48 -4.55 19.43 9.95
N ALA A 49 -5.58 19.20 10.77
CA ALA A 49 -5.48 18.49 12.04
C ALA A 49 -5.07 17.02 11.83
N GLU A 50 -5.65 16.34 10.83
CA GLU A 50 -5.31 14.97 10.47
C GLU A 50 -3.85 14.85 10.02
N LYS A 51 -3.41 15.71 9.10
CA LYS A 51 -2.01 15.76 8.65
C LYS A 51 -1.05 16.04 9.80
N PHE A 52 -1.44 16.90 10.74
CA PHE A 52 -0.67 17.16 11.95
C PHE A 52 -0.58 15.92 12.84
N ASN A 53 -1.67 15.22 13.09
CA ASN A 53 -1.68 14.00 13.88
C ASN A 53 -0.77 12.94 13.25
N ILE A 54 -0.81 12.77 11.91
CA ILE A 54 0.07 11.85 11.20
C ILE A 54 1.55 12.24 11.40
N ILE A 55 1.89 13.53 11.26
CA ILE A 55 3.26 14.01 11.49
C ILE A 55 3.68 13.75 12.95
N GLY A 56 2.80 14.03 13.91
CA GLY A 56 3.03 13.76 15.32
C GLY A 56 3.29 12.26 15.58
N MET A 57 2.48 11.40 15.00
CA MET A 57 2.65 9.94 15.11
C MET A 57 3.96 9.45 14.48
N VAL A 58 4.39 10.03 13.37
CA VAL A 58 5.70 9.71 12.76
C VAL A 58 6.85 10.20 13.64
N CYS A 59 6.79 11.44 14.14
CA CYS A 59 7.84 12.02 14.97
C CYS A 59 8.01 11.30 16.32
N THR A 60 6.90 10.86 16.92
CA THR A 60 6.92 10.12 18.19
C THR A 60 7.21 8.63 18.01
N GLY A 61 7.12 8.12 16.76
CA GLY A 61 7.24 6.69 16.47
C GLY A 61 6.02 5.87 16.89
N SER A 62 4.88 6.51 17.21
CA SER A 62 3.65 5.81 17.63
C SER A 62 3.04 4.95 16.51
N MET A 63 3.34 5.26 15.24
CA MET A 63 2.97 4.42 14.10
C MET A 63 3.78 3.12 13.99
N LEU A 64 4.96 3.07 14.59
CA LEU A 64 5.85 1.90 14.52
C LEU A 64 5.44 0.84 15.55
N ARG A 65 4.31 0.19 15.32
CA ARG A 65 3.84 -0.94 16.14
C ARG A 65 4.61 -2.21 15.75
N ILE A 66 5.85 -2.32 16.22
CA ILE A 66 6.77 -3.41 15.87
C ILE A 66 7.10 -4.34 17.04
N PHE A 67 6.57 -4.07 18.23
CA PHE A 67 6.83 -4.88 19.42
C PHE A 67 5.60 -5.72 19.76
N PRO A 68 5.63 -7.05 19.46
CA PRO A 68 4.56 -7.94 19.88
C PRO A 68 4.63 -8.19 21.39
N TYR A 69 3.47 -8.24 22.03
CA TYR A 69 3.32 -8.69 23.41
C TYR A 69 2.00 -9.40 23.57
N THR A 70 1.97 -10.38 24.47
CA THR A 70 0.71 -11.04 24.85
C THR A 70 0.10 -10.23 25.99
N ASP A 71 -1.13 -9.76 25.79
CA ASP A 71 -1.86 -9.02 26.80
C ASP A 71 -2.23 -9.97 27.97
N PRO A 72 -1.81 -9.69 29.22
CA PRO A 72 -2.13 -10.55 30.34
C PRO A 72 -3.62 -10.68 30.64
N SER A 73 -4.44 -9.71 30.22
CA SER A 73 -5.87 -9.68 30.52
C SER A 73 -6.70 -10.64 29.67
N ASP A 74 -6.36 -10.81 28.40
CA ASP A 74 -7.13 -11.61 27.44
C ASP A 74 -6.31 -12.66 26.68
N SER A 75 -5.00 -12.73 26.98
CA SER A 75 -4.03 -13.61 26.31
C SER A 75 -3.91 -13.40 24.80
N LEU A 76 -4.38 -12.26 24.29
CA LEU A 76 -4.30 -11.93 22.88
C LEU A 76 -2.95 -11.28 22.55
N LEU A 77 -2.41 -11.65 21.37
CA LEU A 77 -1.21 -11.01 20.85
C LEU A 77 -1.53 -9.61 20.32
N ARG A 78 -0.89 -8.62 20.89
CA ARG A 78 -1.01 -7.22 20.44
C ARG A 78 0.33 -6.68 20.00
N TRP A 79 0.30 -5.64 19.18
CA TRP A 79 1.48 -4.96 18.68
C TRP A 79 1.58 -3.56 19.25
N ALA A 80 2.65 -3.28 19.99
CA ALA A 80 2.91 -1.99 20.60
C ALA A 80 3.94 -1.18 19.83
N SER A 81 3.83 0.14 19.93
CA SER A 81 4.91 1.09 19.66
C SER A 81 5.61 1.45 20.99
N GLN A 82 6.76 2.10 20.92
CA GLN A 82 7.49 2.56 22.10
C GLN A 82 6.72 3.57 22.99
N VAL A 83 5.67 4.19 22.45
CA VAL A 83 4.91 5.30 23.08
C VAL A 83 3.54 4.83 23.60
N VAL A 84 3.17 3.59 23.38
CA VAL A 84 1.89 3.04 23.84
C VAL A 84 1.97 2.73 25.33
N ASP A 85 0.92 3.07 26.07
CA ASP A 85 0.77 2.62 27.46
C ASP A 85 0.63 1.11 27.49
N LEU A 86 1.61 0.46 28.10
CA LEU A 86 1.65 -1.00 28.22
C LEU A 86 0.90 -1.42 29.50
N PRO A 87 0.27 -2.61 29.49
CA PRO A 87 -0.33 -3.17 30.70
C PRO A 87 0.68 -3.23 31.86
N ARG A 88 0.21 -2.89 33.07
CA ARG A 88 1.07 -2.89 34.28
C ARG A 88 1.57 -4.29 34.67
N GLU A 89 0.81 -5.31 34.29
CA GLU A 89 1.11 -6.72 34.54
C GLU A 89 2.19 -7.27 33.58
N LEU A 90 2.60 -6.50 32.57
CA LEU A 90 3.64 -6.95 31.64
C LEU A 90 4.99 -7.09 32.36
N PRO A 91 5.78 -8.15 32.09
CA PRO A 91 7.10 -8.31 32.70
C PRO A 91 7.96 -7.06 32.52
N HIS A 92 8.54 -6.57 33.63
CA HIS A 92 9.27 -5.30 33.64
C HIS A 92 10.37 -5.22 32.56
N GLY A 93 11.07 -6.34 32.29
CA GLY A 93 12.09 -6.42 31.25
C GLY A 93 11.54 -6.20 29.84
N GLN A 94 10.32 -6.72 29.54
CA GLN A 94 9.66 -6.50 28.25
C GLN A 94 9.21 -5.05 28.11
N ALA A 95 8.55 -4.50 29.10
CA ALA A 95 8.09 -3.12 29.10
C ALA A 95 9.26 -2.13 28.92
N LEU A 96 10.37 -2.37 29.61
CA LEU A 96 11.58 -1.56 29.51
C LEU A 96 12.23 -1.68 28.11
N PHE A 97 12.27 -2.89 27.54
CA PHE A 97 12.80 -3.10 26.18
C PHE A 97 11.95 -2.38 25.14
N ILE A 98 10.63 -2.52 25.19
CA ILE A 98 9.70 -1.86 24.25
C ILE A 98 9.87 -0.32 24.34
N GLY A 99 9.87 0.25 25.54
CA GLY A 99 9.93 1.69 25.74
C GLY A 99 11.29 2.34 25.40
N ARG A 100 12.38 1.58 25.41
CA ARG A 100 13.74 2.16 25.25
C ARG A 100 14.49 1.74 23.99
N ALA A 101 14.08 0.65 23.32
CA ALA A 101 14.84 0.10 22.19
C ALA A 101 15.04 1.11 21.06
N MET A 102 13.98 1.84 20.66
CA MET A 102 14.07 2.80 19.56
C MET A 102 14.77 4.10 19.97
N ASN A 103 14.67 4.53 21.25
CA ASN A 103 15.44 5.66 21.76
C ASN A 103 16.93 5.36 21.70
N TYR A 104 17.31 4.15 22.08
CA TYR A 104 18.71 3.71 21.99
C TYR A 104 19.20 3.62 20.54
N VAL A 105 18.36 3.15 19.59
CA VAL A 105 18.66 3.22 18.16
C VAL A 105 18.92 4.67 17.73
N SER A 106 18.08 5.61 18.16
CA SER A 106 18.25 7.03 17.84
C SER A 106 19.56 7.62 18.36
N GLU A 107 19.97 7.26 19.57
CA GLU A 107 21.25 7.66 20.13
C GLU A 107 22.45 7.13 19.33
N LEU A 108 22.40 5.85 18.93
CA LEU A 108 23.44 5.22 18.12
C LEU A 108 23.53 5.84 16.73
N VAL A 109 22.39 6.20 16.11
CA VAL A 109 22.34 6.89 14.83
C VAL A 109 22.99 8.27 14.93
N VAL A 110 22.71 9.02 16.01
CA VAL A 110 23.35 10.33 16.25
C VAL A 110 24.87 10.20 16.42
N LYS A 111 25.30 9.12 17.09
CA LYS A 111 26.73 8.78 17.27
C LYS A 111 27.36 8.18 16.00
N ARG A 112 26.59 7.91 14.94
CA ARG A 112 27.00 7.22 13.71
C ARG A 112 27.57 5.81 13.95
N ASP A 113 27.18 5.17 15.04
CA ASP A 113 27.54 3.77 15.32
C ASP A 113 26.58 2.80 14.61
N TRP A 114 26.85 2.55 13.34
CA TRP A 114 26.01 1.67 12.52
C TRP A 114 26.11 0.20 12.92
N ALA A 115 27.23 -0.20 13.52
CA ALA A 115 27.38 -1.57 14.02
C ALA A 115 26.48 -1.80 15.24
N GLY A 116 26.45 -0.83 16.16
CA GLY A 116 25.54 -0.83 17.29
C GLY A 116 24.08 -0.82 16.88
N VAL A 117 23.70 0.03 15.90
CA VAL A 117 22.34 0.05 15.32
C VAL A 117 21.95 -1.33 14.80
N ALA A 118 22.81 -1.96 13.98
CA ALA A 118 22.56 -3.31 13.47
C ALA A 118 22.42 -4.36 14.59
N GLY A 119 23.16 -4.19 15.68
CA GLY A 119 23.05 -5.02 16.88
C GLY A 119 21.71 -4.92 17.57
N VAL A 120 21.20 -3.68 17.77
CA VAL A 120 19.89 -3.45 18.39
C VAL A 120 18.77 -3.94 17.48
N LEU A 121 18.82 -3.68 16.18
CA LEU A 121 17.82 -4.18 15.22
C LEU A 121 17.75 -5.71 15.20
N ARG A 122 18.88 -6.41 15.34
CA ARG A 122 18.89 -7.88 15.52
C ARG A 122 18.20 -8.30 16.82
N LYS A 123 18.41 -7.59 17.93
CA LYS A 123 17.71 -7.87 19.19
C LYS A 123 16.20 -7.66 19.05
N ILE A 124 15.76 -6.58 18.38
CA ILE A 124 14.34 -6.34 18.09
C ILE A 124 13.77 -7.48 17.26
N ARG A 125 14.46 -7.92 16.21
CA ARG A 125 14.03 -9.05 15.38
C ARG A 125 13.91 -10.35 16.18
N ASN A 126 14.89 -10.64 17.02
CA ASN A 126 14.86 -11.83 17.88
C ASN A 126 13.69 -11.77 18.88
N TYR A 127 13.44 -10.59 19.44
CA TYR A 127 12.29 -10.34 20.30
C TYR A 127 10.97 -10.59 19.54
N GLN A 128 10.82 -10.04 18.33
CA GLN A 128 9.66 -10.28 17.49
C GLN A 128 9.43 -11.77 17.20
N GLN A 129 10.48 -12.51 16.90
CA GLN A 129 10.39 -13.94 16.64
C GLN A 129 10.00 -14.74 17.88
N LYS A 130 10.50 -14.34 19.05
CA LYS A 130 10.20 -15.01 20.32
C LYS A 130 8.76 -14.75 20.76
N GLU A 131 8.35 -13.50 20.81
CA GLU A 131 7.04 -13.09 21.38
C GLU A 131 5.92 -13.17 20.33
N GLY A 132 6.21 -12.95 19.03
CA GLY A 132 5.23 -13.04 17.95
C GLY A 132 4.89 -14.48 17.54
N GLY A 133 5.77 -15.44 17.82
CA GLY A 133 5.54 -16.88 17.62
C GLY A 133 4.91 -17.24 16.28
N ALA A 134 3.80 -17.98 16.34
CA ALA A 134 3.06 -18.46 15.16
C ALA A 134 2.41 -17.33 14.33
N HIS A 135 2.22 -16.14 14.88
CA HIS A 135 1.64 -14.99 14.17
C HIS A 135 2.65 -14.25 13.29
N MET A 136 3.94 -14.60 13.42
CA MET A 136 4.95 -14.03 12.51
C MET A 136 4.91 -14.73 11.15
N PRO A 137 4.94 -13.97 10.04
CA PRO A 137 4.96 -14.56 8.71
C PRO A 137 6.24 -15.39 8.54
N SER A 138 6.10 -16.55 7.90
CA SER A 138 7.27 -17.38 7.57
C SER A 138 8.24 -16.60 6.66
N GLY A 139 9.54 -16.93 6.73
CA GLY A 139 10.54 -16.27 5.90
C GLY A 139 10.26 -16.35 4.39
N LEU A 140 9.60 -17.43 3.94
CA LEU A 140 9.16 -17.58 2.55
C LEU A 140 8.01 -16.63 2.22
N ARG A 141 7.02 -16.50 3.12
CA ARG A 141 5.88 -15.58 2.95
C ARG A 141 6.36 -14.12 2.88
N PHE A 142 7.29 -13.74 3.74
CA PHE A 142 7.91 -12.41 3.71
C PHE A 142 8.67 -12.14 2.41
N ARG A 143 9.43 -13.14 1.89
CA ARG A 143 10.11 -13.00 0.59
C ARG A 143 9.13 -12.89 -0.56
N ALA A 144 8.05 -13.66 -0.54
CA ALA A 144 6.99 -13.60 -1.55
C ALA A 144 6.29 -12.23 -1.56
N GLU A 145 5.99 -11.66 -0.38
CA GLU A 145 5.45 -10.31 -0.26
C GLU A 145 6.40 -9.25 -0.82
N LYS A 146 7.68 -9.34 -0.47
CA LYS A 146 8.71 -8.43 -1.00
C LYS A 146 8.83 -8.55 -2.53
N LEU A 147 8.74 -9.77 -3.06
CA LEU A 147 8.74 -10.02 -4.51
C LEU A 147 7.48 -9.44 -5.16
N TYR A 148 6.31 -9.67 -4.57
CA TYR A 148 5.04 -9.11 -5.02
C TYR A 148 5.11 -7.59 -5.14
N ASN A 149 5.53 -6.91 -4.07
CA ASN A 149 5.65 -5.45 -4.03
C ASN A 149 6.68 -4.91 -5.04
N ARG A 150 7.76 -5.66 -5.31
CA ARG A 150 8.76 -5.28 -6.31
C ARG A 150 8.27 -5.44 -7.74
N LEU A 151 7.43 -6.44 -7.98
CA LEU A 151 6.91 -6.78 -9.30
C LEU A 151 5.59 -6.05 -9.62
N ASP A 152 5.04 -5.24 -8.71
CA ASP A 152 3.77 -4.56 -8.95
C ASP A 152 3.91 -3.40 -9.94
N TRP A 153 3.75 -3.74 -11.20
CA TRP A 153 3.74 -2.84 -12.36
C TRP A 153 2.32 -2.64 -12.91
N SER A 154 1.32 -2.73 -12.06
CA SER A 154 -0.08 -2.71 -12.47
C SER A 154 -0.49 -1.42 -13.15
N LEU A 155 0.00 -0.26 -12.68
CA LEU A 155 -0.34 1.03 -13.29
C LEU A 155 0.24 1.20 -14.70
N PRO A 156 1.55 1.01 -14.96
CA PRO A 156 2.09 1.07 -16.32
C PRO A 156 1.48 -0.01 -17.24
N LEU A 157 1.16 -1.19 -16.71
CA LEU A 157 0.49 -2.23 -17.47
C LEU A 157 -0.93 -1.84 -17.87
N ALA A 158 -1.70 -1.23 -16.95
CA ALA A 158 -3.03 -0.71 -17.24
C ALA A 158 -2.99 0.33 -18.36
N ALA A 159 -2.07 1.30 -18.27
CA ALA A 159 -1.89 2.33 -19.29
C ALA A 159 -1.51 1.72 -20.65
N ALA A 160 -0.55 0.80 -20.66
CA ALA A 160 -0.14 0.11 -21.88
C ALA A 160 -1.32 -0.67 -22.51
N PHE A 161 -2.10 -1.37 -21.70
CA PHE A 161 -3.25 -2.13 -22.20
C PHE A 161 -4.32 -1.21 -22.79
N ILE A 162 -4.63 -0.08 -22.15
CA ILE A 162 -5.59 0.90 -22.68
C ILE A 162 -5.09 1.46 -24.02
N LEU A 163 -3.82 1.87 -24.10
CA LEU A 163 -3.25 2.43 -25.33
C LEU A 163 -3.22 1.41 -26.47
N ILE A 164 -2.80 0.17 -26.19
CA ILE A 164 -2.80 -0.92 -27.18
C ILE A 164 -4.24 -1.24 -27.60
N GLY A 165 -5.17 -1.27 -26.65
CA GLY A 165 -6.58 -1.52 -26.92
C GLY A 165 -7.21 -0.45 -27.81
N ILE A 166 -7.01 0.84 -27.51
CA ILE A 166 -7.49 1.95 -28.34
C ILE A 166 -6.85 1.89 -29.73
N GLY A 167 -5.52 1.78 -29.81
CA GLY A 167 -4.80 1.70 -31.08
C GLY A 167 -5.23 0.51 -31.92
N GLY A 168 -5.37 -0.65 -31.30
CA GLY A 168 -5.85 -1.88 -31.94
C GLY A 168 -7.30 -1.76 -32.43
N PHE A 169 -8.16 -1.11 -31.64
CA PHE A 169 -9.54 -0.87 -32.01
C PHE A 169 -9.63 0.07 -33.24
N LEU A 170 -8.90 1.17 -33.24
CA LEU A 170 -8.86 2.10 -34.37
C LEU A 170 -8.29 1.45 -35.64
N ASP A 171 -7.24 0.62 -35.49
CA ASP A 171 -6.70 -0.13 -36.67
C ASP A 171 -7.69 -1.17 -37.16
N ALA A 172 -8.42 -1.86 -36.27
CA ALA A 172 -9.48 -2.79 -36.64
C ALA A 172 -10.60 -2.10 -37.44
N CYS A 173 -11.08 -0.94 -36.99
CA CYS A 173 -12.08 -0.15 -37.69
C CYS A 173 -11.59 0.29 -39.09
N ARG A 174 -10.37 0.82 -39.18
CA ARG A 174 -9.77 1.22 -40.45
C ARG A 174 -9.65 0.05 -41.44
N ARG A 175 -9.27 -1.12 -40.98
CA ARG A 175 -9.15 -2.32 -41.79
C ARG A 175 -10.51 -2.84 -42.23
N MET A 176 -11.49 -2.81 -41.32
CA MET A 176 -12.88 -3.20 -41.66
C MET A 176 -13.46 -2.35 -42.78
N VAL A 177 -13.30 -1.01 -42.73
CA VAL A 177 -13.75 -0.09 -43.79
C VAL A 177 -13.04 -0.41 -45.12
N ARG A 178 -11.80 -0.89 -45.10
CA ARG A 178 -11.02 -1.25 -46.29
C ARG A 178 -11.20 -2.70 -46.73
N GLY A 179 -12.08 -3.46 -46.07
CA GLY A 179 -12.28 -4.89 -46.36
C GLY A 179 -11.06 -5.77 -46.05
N ARG A 180 -10.17 -5.34 -45.18
CA ARG A 180 -8.92 -6.05 -44.82
C ARG A 180 -8.99 -6.64 -43.43
N ALA A 181 -8.49 -7.87 -43.25
CA ALA A 181 -8.31 -8.48 -41.94
C ALA A 181 -6.99 -8.00 -41.24
N PHE A 182 -6.85 -8.25 -39.96
CA PHE A 182 -5.56 -8.07 -39.27
C PHE A 182 -4.48 -8.92 -39.98
N GLY A 183 -3.30 -8.31 -40.20
CA GLY A 183 -2.14 -9.04 -40.68
C GLY A 183 -1.70 -10.08 -39.63
N ALA A 184 -1.20 -11.24 -40.10
CA ALA A 184 -0.77 -12.33 -39.22
C ALA A 184 0.24 -11.87 -38.19
N LYS A 185 1.18 -11.00 -38.54
CA LYS A 185 2.17 -10.43 -37.62
C LYS A 185 1.53 -9.59 -36.51
N THR A 186 0.64 -8.62 -36.87
CA THR A 186 -0.06 -7.77 -35.90
C THR A 186 -0.86 -8.62 -34.91
N ARG A 187 -1.61 -9.59 -35.45
CA ARG A 187 -2.38 -10.52 -34.62
C ARG A 187 -1.49 -11.34 -33.69
N GLY A 188 -0.35 -11.82 -34.17
CA GLY A 188 0.62 -12.57 -33.37
C GLY A 188 1.17 -11.73 -32.20
N TRP A 189 1.55 -10.48 -32.44
CA TRP A 189 2.01 -9.58 -31.39
C TRP A 189 0.93 -9.25 -30.36
N LEU A 190 -0.29 -9.01 -30.79
CA LEU A 190 -1.42 -8.77 -29.88
C LEU A 190 -1.70 -10.01 -29.01
N LEU A 191 -1.71 -11.21 -29.61
CA LEU A 191 -1.88 -12.46 -28.86
C LEU A 191 -0.74 -12.71 -27.87
N ALA A 192 0.51 -12.47 -28.27
CA ALA A 192 1.66 -12.60 -27.39
C ALA A 192 1.58 -11.65 -26.19
N GLY A 193 1.15 -10.42 -26.40
CA GLY A 193 0.97 -9.46 -25.32
C GLY A 193 -0.17 -9.82 -24.36
N VAL A 194 -1.31 -10.34 -24.88
CA VAL A 194 -2.40 -10.86 -24.04
C VAL A 194 -1.92 -12.05 -23.21
N ALA A 195 -1.15 -12.97 -23.82
CA ALA A 195 -0.59 -14.12 -23.13
C ALA A 195 0.42 -13.71 -22.04
N ALA A 196 1.33 -12.79 -22.37
CA ALA A 196 2.30 -12.26 -21.40
C ALA A 196 1.61 -11.53 -20.24
N GLY A 197 0.62 -10.70 -20.51
CA GLY A 197 -0.18 -10.04 -19.49
C GLY A 197 -0.97 -11.02 -18.63
N GLY A 198 -1.56 -12.03 -19.25
CA GLY A 198 -2.25 -13.12 -18.52
C GLY A 198 -1.32 -13.89 -17.59
N LEU A 199 -0.12 -14.25 -18.05
CA LEU A 199 0.91 -14.90 -17.23
C LEU A 199 1.37 -14.01 -16.08
N TYR A 200 1.61 -12.73 -16.35
CA TYR A 200 1.96 -11.76 -15.30
C TYR A 200 0.86 -11.66 -14.24
N LEU A 201 -0.40 -11.51 -14.63
CA LEU A 201 -1.51 -11.44 -13.67
C LEU A 201 -1.70 -12.76 -12.92
N THR A 202 -1.49 -13.91 -13.56
CA THR A 202 -1.48 -15.22 -12.90
C THR A 202 -0.43 -15.25 -11.78
N LEU A 203 0.80 -14.83 -12.08
CA LEU A 203 1.87 -14.75 -11.10
C LEU A 203 1.51 -13.82 -9.94
N MET A 204 0.99 -12.63 -10.24
CA MET A 204 0.63 -11.65 -9.22
C MET A 204 -0.52 -12.12 -8.34
N LEU A 205 -1.56 -12.75 -8.90
CA LEU A 205 -2.66 -13.34 -8.14
C LEU A 205 -2.21 -14.52 -7.28
N ALA A 206 -1.34 -15.39 -7.82
CA ALA A 206 -0.77 -16.52 -7.09
C ALA A 206 0.10 -16.05 -5.90
N LEU A 207 0.98 -15.06 -6.12
CA LEU A 207 1.80 -14.48 -5.06
C LEU A 207 0.92 -13.83 -3.99
N ARG A 208 -0.12 -13.09 -4.40
CA ARG A 208 -1.04 -12.44 -3.46
C ARG A 208 -1.82 -13.47 -2.65
N GLY A 209 -2.39 -14.50 -3.29
CA GLY A 209 -3.07 -15.60 -2.60
C GLY A 209 -2.16 -16.35 -1.63
N TYR A 210 -0.90 -16.59 -2.01
CA TYR A 210 0.08 -17.21 -1.12
C TYR A 210 0.41 -16.34 0.11
N VAL A 211 0.58 -15.01 -0.11
CA VAL A 211 0.90 -14.07 0.98
C VAL A 211 -0.30 -13.84 1.90
N SER A 212 -1.50 -13.68 1.34
CA SER A 212 -2.72 -13.46 2.13
C SER A 212 -3.21 -14.74 2.86
N GLY A 213 -2.98 -15.89 2.27
CA GLY A 213 -3.48 -17.18 2.77
C GLY A 213 -4.95 -17.44 2.43
N HIS A 214 -5.57 -16.61 1.59
CA HIS A 214 -6.93 -16.77 1.07
C HIS A 214 -6.99 -16.49 -0.43
N TRP A 215 -8.11 -16.80 -1.07
CA TRP A 215 -8.31 -16.49 -2.48
C TRP A 215 -8.26 -14.99 -2.72
N PRO A 216 -7.55 -14.52 -3.77
CA PRO A 216 -7.32 -13.10 -4.03
C PRO A 216 -8.53 -12.42 -4.68
N VAL A 217 -9.70 -12.51 -4.05
CA VAL A 217 -10.98 -11.90 -4.44
C VAL A 217 -11.72 -11.33 -3.21
N SER A 218 -11.01 -11.07 -2.13
CA SER A 218 -11.59 -10.66 -0.85
C SER A 218 -11.95 -9.17 -0.78
N ASN A 219 -11.42 -8.35 -1.65
CA ASN A 219 -11.70 -6.92 -1.70
C ASN A 219 -11.81 -6.40 -3.13
N GLY A 220 -12.30 -5.16 -3.31
CA GLY A 220 -12.49 -4.54 -4.62
C GLY A 220 -11.21 -4.49 -5.46
N TYR A 221 -10.06 -4.24 -4.85
CA TYR A 221 -8.76 -4.25 -5.52
C TYR A 221 -8.46 -5.63 -6.14
N GLU A 222 -8.61 -6.69 -5.37
CA GLU A 222 -8.36 -8.07 -5.81
C GLU A 222 -9.35 -8.51 -6.87
N THR A 223 -10.63 -8.20 -6.67
CA THR A 223 -11.70 -8.53 -7.60
C THR A 223 -11.47 -7.90 -8.97
N MET A 224 -11.06 -6.62 -9.03
CA MET A 224 -10.78 -5.94 -10.29
C MET A 224 -9.57 -6.54 -11.02
N ARG A 225 -8.54 -6.95 -10.29
CA ARG A 225 -7.37 -7.66 -10.87
C ARG A 225 -7.75 -9.04 -11.38
N PHE A 226 -8.58 -9.76 -10.64
CA PHE A 226 -9.12 -11.05 -11.07
C PHE A 226 -10.00 -10.90 -12.31
N MET A 227 -10.84 -9.88 -12.39
CA MET A 227 -11.63 -9.54 -13.58
C MET A 227 -10.75 -9.26 -14.81
N ALA A 228 -9.66 -8.50 -14.62
CA ALA A 228 -8.69 -8.26 -15.68
C ALA A 228 -8.05 -9.57 -16.19
N TRP A 229 -7.67 -10.46 -15.25
CA TRP A 229 -7.13 -11.77 -15.59
C TRP A 229 -8.13 -12.65 -16.36
N CYS A 230 -9.37 -12.77 -15.88
CA CYS A 230 -10.44 -13.48 -16.59
C CYS A 230 -10.66 -12.94 -18.00
N THR A 231 -10.65 -11.61 -18.16
CA THR A 231 -10.80 -10.94 -19.45
C THR A 231 -9.69 -11.36 -20.41
N LEU A 232 -8.44 -11.39 -19.97
CA LEU A 232 -7.31 -11.82 -20.81
C LEU A 232 -7.41 -13.30 -21.18
N LEU A 233 -7.82 -14.16 -20.25
CA LEU A 233 -8.03 -15.58 -20.52
C LEU A 233 -9.14 -15.81 -21.56
N LEU A 234 -10.28 -15.16 -21.40
CA LEU A 234 -11.39 -15.24 -22.36
C LEU A 234 -10.95 -14.68 -23.72
N THR A 235 -10.18 -13.61 -23.72
CA THR A 235 -9.62 -13.04 -24.96
C THR A 235 -8.72 -14.05 -25.67
N LEU A 236 -7.82 -14.74 -24.96
CA LEU A 236 -6.96 -15.79 -25.54
C LEU A 236 -7.78 -16.95 -26.12
N LEU A 237 -8.80 -17.39 -25.39
CA LEU A 237 -9.64 -18.52 -25.78
C LEU A 237 -10.43 -18.23 -27.07
N PHE A 238 -11.01 -17.03 -27.15
CA PHE A 238 -11.93 -16.68 -28.23
C PHE A 238 -11.32 -15.76 -29.31
N ALA A 239 -10.09 -15.30 -29.18
CA ALA A 239 -9.45 -14.37 -30.11
C ALA A 239 -9.36 -14.87 -31.56
N ARG A 240 -9.41 -16.21 -31.77
CA ARG A 240 -9.44 -16.80 -33.12
C ARG A 240 -10.75 -16.65 -33.81
N ARG A 241 -11.83 -16.51 -33.05
CA ARG A 241 -13.21 -16.47 -33.56
C ARG A 241 -13.68 -15.04 -33.91
N PHE A 242 -13.26 -14.05 -33.13
CA PHE A 242 -13.77 -12.68 -33.26
C PHE A 242 -12.64 -11.67 -33.42
N LEU A 243 -12.74 -10.87 -34.50
CA LEU A 243 -11.72 -9.89 -34.90
C LEU A 243 -11.48 -8.80 -33.82
N PHE A 244 -12.58 -8.28 -33.27
CA PHE A 244 -12.51 -7.20 -32.27
C PHE A 244 -12.21 -7.62 -30.86
N LEU A 245 -12.17 -8.93 -30.57
CA LEU A 245 -11.99 -9.41 -29.22
C LEU A 245 -10.62 -9.06 -28.65
N LEU A 246 -9.57 -9.03 -29.48
CA LEU A 246 -8.22 -8.65 -29.03
C LEU A 246 -8.17 -7.21 -28.51
N PRO A 247 -8.53 -6.17 -29.28
CA PRO A 247 -8.51 -4.81 -28.78
C PRO A 247 -9.48 -4.58 -27.61
N PHE A 248 -10.67 -5.22 -27.62
CA PHE A 248 -11.59 -5.14 -26.49
C PHE A 248 -11.02 -5.80 -25.23
N GLY A 249 -10.37 -6.95 -25.35
CA GLY A 249 -9.74 -7.62 -24.21
C GLY A 249 -8.68 -6.76 -23.56
N TYR A 250 -7.85 -6.09 -24.35
CA TYR A 250 -6.89 -5.12 -23.82
C TYR A 250 -7.57 -3.94 -23.12
N LEU A 251 -8.61 -3.35 -23.73
CA LEU A 251 -9.33 -2.22 -23.14
C LEU A 251 -9.97 -2.59 -21.79
N ILE A 252 -10.74 -3.69 -21.76
CA ILE A 252 -11.44 -4.09 -20.54
C ILE A 252 -10.45 -4.50 -19.46
N ALA A 253 -9.40 -5.25 -19.79
CA ALA A 253 -8.37 -5.62 -18.81
C ALA A 253 -7.62 -4.37 -18.30
N GLY A 254 -7.28 -3.43 -19.17
CA GLY A 254 -6.64 -2.17 -18.80
C GLY A 254 -7.52 -1.30 -17.90
N LEU A 255 -8.80 -1.15 -18.22
CA LEU A 255 -9.77 -0.42 -17.41
C LEU A 255 -9.97 -1.08 -16.04
N SER A 256 -10.11 -2.40 -15.99
CA SER A 256 -10.25 -3.13 -14.71
C SER A 256 -9.01 -2.92 -13.82
N LEU A 257 -7.80 -2.98 -14.39
CA LEU A 257 -6.57 -2.68 -13.65
C LEU A 257 -6.52 -1.23 -13.20
N MET A 258 -6.95 -0.28 -14.01
CA MET A 258 -7.00 1.14 -13.65
C MET A 258 -7.97 1.39 -12.51
N VAL A 259 -9.16 0.79 -12.54
CA VAL A 259 -10.16 0.88 -11.46
C VAL A 259 -9.61 0.29 -10.16
N SER A 260 -8.84 -0.81 -10.22
CA SER A 260 -8.21 -1.38 -9.03
C SER A 260 -7.28 -0.40 -8.31
N MET A 261 -6.72 0.58 -9.04
CA MET A 261 -5.79 1.58 -8.51
C MET A 261 -6.48 2.88 -8.03
N MET A 262 -7.80 3.00 -8.17
CA MET A 262 -8.53 4.16 -7.69
C MET A 262 -8.54 4.18 -6.15
N GLY A 263 -8.48 5.39 -5.57
CA GLY A 263 -8.19 5.60 -4.15
C GLY A 263 -9.16 4.99 -3.13
N GLU A 264 -10.33 4.51 -3.57
CA GLU A 264 -11.28 3.78 -2.72
C GLU A 264 -10.94 2.28 -2.59
N SER A 265 -10.06 1.77 -3.45
CA SER A 265 -9.63 0.37 -3.43
C SER A 265 -8.44 0.19 -2.49
N ASN A 266 -8.61 -0.58 -1.41
CA ASN A 266 -7.52 -0.84 -0.47
C ASN A 266 -6.54 -1.86 -1.05
N PRO A 267 -5.30 -1.48 -1.40
CA PRO A 267 -4.28 -2.42 -1.90
C PRO A 267 -3.70 -3.31 -0.79
N GLN A 268 -3.95 -2.98 0.48
CA GLN A 268 -3.46 -3.77 1.60
C GLN A 268 -4.07 -5.17 1.59
N ILE A 269 -3.32 -6.14 2.10
CA ILE A 269 -3.79 -7.52 2.28
C ILE A 269 -4.60 -7.56 3.56
N THR A 270 -5.85 -7.13 3.49
CA THR A 270 -6.80 -7.17 4.60
C THR A 270 -7.96 -8.08 4.24
N GLN A 271 -8.38 -8.93 5.17
CA GLN A 271 -9.65 -9.66 5.03
C GLN A 271 -10.80 -8.66 5.22
N LEU A 272 -11.86 -8.80 4.43
CA LEU A 272 -13.13 -8.14 4.74
C LEU A 272 -13.59 -8.65 6.11
N MET A 273 -13.81 -7.73 7.05
CA MET A 273 -14.52 -8.09 8.26
C MET A 273 -15.94 -8.52 7.87
N PRO A 274 -16.45 -9.65 8.39
CA PRO A 274 -17.85 -9.99 8.21
C PRO A 274 -18.70 -8.82 8.72
N VAL A 275 -19.63 -8.38 7.89
CA VAL A 275 -20.54 -7.25 8.22
C VAL A 275 -21.66 -7.71 9.15
N LEU A 276 -21.80 -9.01 9.31
CA LEU A 276 -22.83 -9.68 10.12
C LEU A 276 -22.13 -10.64 11.08
N ASP A 277 -22.02 -10.27 12.33
CA ASP A 277 -21.87 -11.12 13.51
C ASP A 277 -23.15 -11.02 14.33
#